data_a1890530a8d8347d0b682318bb641b60
#
_entry.id   a1890530a8d8347d0b682318bb641b60
#
_cell.length_a   1.000
_cell.length_b   1.000
_cell.length_c   1.000
_cell.angle_alpha   90.00
_cell.angle_beta   90.00
_cell.angle_gamma   90.00
#
_symmetry.space_group_name_H-M   'P 1'
#
loop_
_entity.id
_entity.type
_entity.pdbx_description
1 polymer ?
#
loop_
_entity_poly.entity_id
_entity_poly.type
_entity_poly.pdbx_seq_one_letter_code
_entity_poly.pdbx_strand_id
1 'polypeptide(L)'
;MKFDYLIKWHSVAEEKLRNQARYILQQSQNRLIAEHFYDAVKSEIDKLYYTADVYRLRKKKEIPLLNGKYIVKFLVGAHTVYIIDFKSAKQQHYSTP
;
A
#
# COMPACT_ATOMS: atom_id res chain seq x y z
N MET A 1 -17.73 -5.70 -15.41
CA MET A 1 -16.83 -5.21 -14.36
C MET A 1 -16.53 -6.32 -13.36
N LYS A 2 -15.28 -6.46 -13.00
CA LYS A 2 -14.87 -7.51 -12.07
C LYS A 2 -14.80 -6.96 -10.65
N PHE A 3 -15.32 -7.70 -9.66
CA PHE A 3 -15.38 -7.25 -8.27
C PHE A 3 -14.67 -8.17 -7.30
N ASP A 4 -13.99 -9.20 -7.77
CA ASP A 4 -13.44 -10.24 -6.90
C ASP A 4 -11.98 -10.52 -7.16
N TYR A 5 -11.19 -9.45 -7.36
CA TYR A 5 -9.75 -9.60 -7.50
C TYR A 5 -9.14 -10.13 -6.20
N LEU A 6 -8.18 -11.02 -6.34
CA LEU A 6 -7.32 -11.40 -5.23
C LEU A 6 -6.27 -10.33 -5.04
N ILE A 7 -5.93 -10.05 -3.79
CA ILE A 7 -4.86 -9.09 -3.48
C ILE A 7 -3.66 -9.89 -2.99
N LYS A 8 -2.55 -9.76 -3.71
CA LYS A 8 -1.29 -10.41 -3.33
C LYS A 8 -0.21 -9.37 -3.11
N TRP A 9 0.49 -9.48 -2.00
CA TRP A 9 1.60 -8.60 -1.67
C TRP A 9 2.91 -9.23 -2.11
N HIS A 10 3.66 -8.50 -2.90
CA HIS A 10 5.05 -8.89 -3.17
C HIS A 10 5.85 -8.77 -1.88
N SER A 11 6.82 -9.68 -1.68
CA SER A 11 7.59 -9.73 -0.45
C SER A 11 8.30 -8.41 -0.13
N VAL A 12 8.78 -7.71 -1.16
CA VAL A 12 9.45 -6.41 -0.98
C VAL A 12 8.48 -5.37 -0.41
N ALA A 13 7.28 -5.31 -0.96
CA ALA A 13 6.27 -4.36 -0.49
C ALA A 13 5.82 -4.68 0.93
N GLU A 14 5.60 -5.97 1.21
CA GLU A 14 5.21 -6.41 2.54
C GLU A 14 6.28 -6.07 3.57
N GLU A 15 7.54 -6.28 3.22
CA GLU A 15 8.65 -5.95 4.11
C GLU A 15 8.74 -4.45 4.38
N LYS A 16 8.54 -3.63 3.35
CA LYS A 16 8.54 -2.17 3.53
C LYS A 16 7.42 -1.72 4.45
N LEU A 17 6.24 -2.33 4.32
CA LEU A 17 5.13 -2.02 5.22
C LEU A 17 5.47 -2.42 6.67
N ARG A 18 6.02 -3.60 6.87
CA ARG A 18 6.43 -4.06 8.20
C ARG A 18 7.49 -3.16 8.81
N ASN A 19 8.46 -2.74 8.01
CA ASN A 19 9.53 -1.85 8.47
C ASN A 19 8.95 -0.50 8.92
N GLN A 20 7.98 0.01 8.18
CA GLN A 20 7.33 1.26 8.57
C GLN A 20 6.53 1.09 9.87
N ALA A 21 5.87 -0.04 10.05
CA ALA A 21 5.16 -0.32 11.30
C ALA A 21 6.11 -0.41 12.48
N ARG A 22 7.28 -1.04 12.29
CA ARG A 22 8.32 -1.11 13.33
C ARG A 22 8.83 0.28 13.68
N TYR A 23 9.05 1.12 12.68
CA TYR A 23 9.49 2.49 12.90
C TYR A 23 8.45 3.24 13.75
N ILE A 24 7.17 3.11 13.43
CA ILE A 24 6.11 3.74 14.20
C ILE A 24 6.07 3.21 15.62
N LEU A 25 6.29 1.90 15.80
CA LEU A 25 6.36 1.31 17.13
C LEU A 25 7.49 1.92 17.94
N GLN A 26 8.67 2.07 17.33
CA GLN A 26 9.84 2.64 18.02
C GLN A 26 9.62 4.10 18.38
N GLN A 27 9.02 4.88 17.49
CA GLN A 27 8.79 6.30 17.71
C GLN A 27 7.70 6.56 18.74
N SER A 28 6.60 5.81 18.69
CA SER A 28 5.47 6.01 19.57
C SER A 28 5.56 5.22 20.86
N GLN A 29 6.36 4.16 20.86
CA GLN A 29 6.43 3.17 21.93
C GLN A 29 5.05 2.67 22.31
N ASN A 30 4.16 2.58 21.32
CA ASN A 30 2.79 2.15 21.53
C ASN A 30 2.41 1.15 20.44
N ARG A 31 2.27 -0.12 20.88
CA ARG A 31 1.95 -1.22 19.96
C ARG A 31 0.63 -1.03 19.24
N LEU A 32 -0.37 -0.48 19.92
CA LEU A 32 -1.68 -0.26 19.31
C LEU A 32 -1.63 0.72 18.15
N ILE A 33 -0.80 1.76 18.27
CA ILE A 33 -0.64 2.73 17.19
C ILE A 33 -0.04 2.05 15.95
N ALA A 34 0.99 1.22 16.16
CA ALA A 34 1.62 0.50 15.05
C ALA A 34 0.66 -0.51 14.41
N GLU A 35 -0.11 -1.23 15.21
CA GLU A 35 -1.10 -2.18 14.69
C GLU A 35 -2.20 -1.47 13.92
N HIS A 36 -2.71 -0.35 14.43
CA HIS A 36 -3.72 0.44 13.72
C HIS A 36 -3.20 0.93 12.38
N PHE A 37 -1.94 1.37 12.32
CA PHE A 37 -1.33 1.77 11.06
C PHE A 37 -1.32 0.62 10.06
N TYR A 38 -0.83 -0.55 10.49
CA TYR A 38 -0.72 -1.72 9.62
C TYR A 38 -2.10 -2.13 9.10
N ASP A 39 -3.08 -2.20 10.00
CA ASP A 39 -4.44 -2.61 9.64
C ASP A 39 -5.12 -1.59 8.73
N ALA A 40 -4.89 -0.30 8.97
CA ALA A 40 -5.46 0.74 8.13
C ALA A 40 -4.92 0.67 6.69
N VAL A 41 -3.61 0.44 6.54
CA VAL A 41 -3.01 0.28 5.21
C VAL A 41 -3.61 -0.93 4.50
N LYS A 42 -3.65 -2.07 5.17
CA LYS A 42 -4.21 -3.30 4.58
C LYS A 42 -5.68 -3.10 4.19
N SER A 43 -6.45 -2.44 5.04
CA SER A 43 -7.87 -2.19 4.79
C SER A 43 -8.08 -1.32 3.55
N GLU A 44 -7.29 -0.26 3.39
CA GLU A 44 -7.41 0.60 2.21
C GLU A 44 -7.01 -0.13 0.94
N ILE A 45 -5.96 -0.95 1.01
CA ILE A 45 -5.50 -1.70 -0.17
C ILE A 45 -6.50 -2.80 -0.54
N ASP A 46 -7.14 -3.41 0.45
CA ASP A 46 -8.12 -4.47 0.18
C ASP A 46 -9.28 -3.96 -0.67
N LYS A 47 -9.57 -2.67 -0.65
CA LYS A 47 -10.62 -2.11 -1.50
C LYS A 47 -10.34 -2.31 -2.98
N LEU A 48 -9.09 -2.59 -3.35
CA LEU A 48 -8.75 -2.87 -4.75
C LEU A 48 -9.43 -4.15 -5.25
N TYR A 49 -9.92 -5.02 -4.38
CA TYR A 49 -10.60 -6.21 -4.85
C TYR A 49 -11.83 -5.89 -5.71
N TYR A 50 -12.43 -4.71 -5.51
CA TYR A 50 -13.57 -4.29 -6.31
C TYR A 50 -13.31 -3.00 -7.11
N THR A 51 -12.21 -2.32 -6.91
CA THR A 51 -11.90 -1.07 -7.62
C THR A 51 -10.80 -1.22 -8.67
N ALA A 52 -10.17 -2.40 -8.75
CA ALA A 52 -9.00 -2.58 -9.61
C ALA A 52 -9.27 -2.30 -11.08
N ASP A 53 -10.47 -2.59 -11.58
CA ASP A 53 -10.82 -2.36 -12.98
C ASP A 53 -10.67 -0.89 -13.38
N VAL A 54 -10.90 0.03 -12.45
CA VAL A 54 -10.76 1.46 -12.71
C VAL A 54 -9.33 1.80 -13.11
N TYR A 55 -8.35 1.05 -12.60
CA TYR A 55 -6.94 1.33 -12.80
C TYR A 55 -6.32 0.54 -13.94
N ARG A 56 -7.05 -0.41 -14.52
CA ARG A 56 -6.49 -1.33 -15.51
C ARG A 56 -5.87 -0.62 -16.70
N LEU A 57 -6.48 0.45 -17.18
CA LEU A 57 -6.01 1.18 -18.35
C LEU A 57 -5.13 2.38 -18.01
N ARG A 58 -4.91 2.65 -16.74
CA ARG A 58 -4.08 3.78 -16.33
C ARG A 58 -2.61 3.42 -16.44
N LYS A 59 -1.80 4.38 -16.91
CA LYS A 59 -0.34 4.18 -17.00
C LYS A 59 0.29 4.01 -15.63
N LYS A 60 -0.10 4.85 -14.67
CA LYS A 60 0.38 4.75 -13.31
C LYS A 60 -0.64 4.02 -12.47
N LYS A 61 -0.22 2.92 -11.89
CA LYS A 61 -1.05 2.16 -10.95
C LYS A 61 -0.53 2.40 -9.54
N GLU A 62 -0.79 3.60 -9.07
CA GLU A 62 -0.43 4.04 -7.73
C GLU A 62 -1.63 4.66 -7.04
N ILE A 63 -1.77 4.41 -5.75
CA ILE A 63 -2.80 5.08 -4.97
C ILE A 63 -2.20 5.66 -3.70
N PRO A 64 -2.69 6.84 -3.28
CA PRO A 64 -2.30 7.38 -1.98
C PRO A 64 -3.06 6.68 -0.87
N LEU A 65 -2.43 6.54 0.28
CA LEU A 65 -3.01 5.91 1.45
C LEU A 65 -2.91 6.86 2.64
N LEU A 66 -3.84 6.73 3.57
CA LEU A 66 -3.82 7.47 4.83
C LEU A 66 -3.64 8.98 4.59
N ASN A 67 -4.57 9.55 3.82
CA ASN A 67 -4.57 10.98 3.49
C ASN A 67 -3.31 11.45 2.77
N GLY A 68 -2.77 10.57 1.91
CA GLY A 68 -1.62 10.92 1.08
C GLY A 68 -0.27 10.80 1.77
N LYS A 69 -0.23 10.27 2.98
CA LYS A 69 1.05 10.09 3.71
C LYS A 69 1.89 8.98 3.13
N TYR A 70 1.26 8.02 2.46
CA TYR A 70 1.94 6.86 1.88
C TYR A 70 1.42 6.64 0.48
N ILE A 71 2.21 5.94 -0.32
CA ILE A 71 1.86 5.61 -1.70
C ILE A 71 2.15 4.13 -1.91
N VAL A 72 1.21 3.43 -2.56
CA VAL A 72 1.41 2.04 -2.92
C VAL A 72 1.36 1.92 -4.44
N LYS A 73 2.27 1.10 -4.99
CA LYS A 73 2.28 0.74 -6.41
C LYS A 73 1.75 -0.67 -6.55
N PHE A 74 1.02 -0.89 -7.63
CA PHE A 74 0.44 -2.21 -7.88
C PHE A 74 0.33 -2.49 -9.37
N LEU A 75 0.12 -3.75 -9.69
CA LEU A 75 -0.18 -4.22 -11.04
C LEU A 75 -1.53 -4.93 -11.02
N VAL A 76 -2.27 -4.82 -12.11
CA VAL A 76 -3.57 -5.48 -12.23
C VAL A 76 -3.47 -6.60 -13.25
N GLY A 77 -3.56 -7.84 -12.79
CA GLY A 77 -3.62 -9.01 -13.66
C GLY A 77 -5.06 -9.38 -14.01
N ALA A 78 -5.25 -10.56 -14.59
CA ALA A 78 -6.58 -11.01 -14.97
C ALA A 78 -7.50 -11.20 -13.77
N HIS A 79 -6.97 -11.75 -12.69
CA HIS A 79 -7.75 -12.07 -11.49
C HIS A 79 -7.08 -11.62 -10.19
N THR A 80 -5.94 -10.97 -10.28
CA THR A 80 -5.13 -10.66 -9.10
C THR A 80 -4.55 -9.26 -9.20
N VAL A 81 -4.55 -8.55 -8.07
CA VAL A 81 -3.83 -7.29 -7.91
C VAL A 81 -2.55 -7.61 -7.14
N TYR A 82 -1.40 -7.23 -7.70
CA TYR A 82 -0.09 -7.46 -7.10
C TYR A 82 0.41 -6.15 -6.52
N ILE A 83 0.57 -6.10 -5.22
CA ILE A 83 1.14 -4.92 -4.55
C ILE A 83 2.65 -5.05 -4.63
N ILE A 84 3.29 -4.18 -5.41
CA ILE A 84 4.72 -4.33 -5.74
C ILE A 84 5.61 -3.37 -5.00
N ASP A 85 5.10 -2.26 -4.47
CA ASP A 85 5.91 -1.33 -3.71
C ASP A 85 5.04 -0.55 -2.73
N PHE A 86 5.67 -0.12 -1.65
CA PHE A 86 5.06 0.71 -0.62
C PHE A 86 6.11 1.70 -0.15
N LYS A 87 5.74 2.98 -0.04
CA LYS A 87 6.69 3.99 0.43
C LYS A 87 5.97 5.16 1.06
N SER A 88 6.66 5.94 1.87
CA SER A 88 6.11 7.16 2.40
C SER A 88 6.25 8.28 1.37
N ALA A 89 5.31 9.23 1.39
CA ALA A 89 5.36 10.38 0.50
C ALA A 89 6.60 11.25 0.77
N LYS A 90 7.06 11.29 2.01
CA LYS A 90 8.28 12.01 2.37
C LYS A 90 9.52 11.44 1.69
N GLN A 91 9.61 10.10 1.60
CA GLN A 91 10.73 9.47 0.91
C GLN A 91 10.79 9.86 -0.56
N GLN A 92 9.64 10.04 -1.17
CA GLN A 92 9.56 10.47 -2.55
C GLN A 92 10.16 11.86 -2.73
N HIS A 93 9.93 12.76 -1.78
CA HIS A 93 10.50 14.10 -1.80
C HIS A 93 12.02 14.09 -1.63
N TYR A 94 12.50 13.25 -0.73
CA TYR A 94 13.92 13.21 -0.41
C TYR A 94 14.75 12.46 -1.46
N SER A 95 14.12 11.75 -2.34
CA SER A 95 14.85 11.06 -3.41
C SER A 95 15.31 12.01 -4.52
N THR A 96 14.84 13.25 -4.52
CA THR A 96 15.31 14.27 -5.43
C THR A 96 16.33 15.15 -4.73
N PRO A 97 17.58 15.22 -5.25
CA PRO A 97 18.60 16.10 -4.70
C PRO A 97 18.24 17.55 -4.83
#